data_1fe58404536ed027c4b7381288074ea9
#
_entry.id   1fe58404536ed027c4b7381288074ea9
#
_cell.length_a   1.000
_cell.length_b   1.000
_cell.length_c   1.000
_cell.angle_alpha   90.00
_cell.angle_beta   90.00
_cell.angle_gamma   90.00
#
_symmetry.space_group_name_H-M   'P 1'
#
loop_
_entity.id
_entity.type
_entity.pdbx_description
1 polymer ?
#
loop_
_entity_poly.entity_id
_entity_poly.type
_entity_poly.pdbx_seq_one_letter_code
_entity_poly.pdbx_strand_id
1 'polypeptide(L)'
;MEKLNLIIEDELSILEKYHLTVEEWFFTKLLFLASAEENNPLPLMKYVQLYSPDLRKLLQSLQNKGIILKSYKIPNKGEQFDPENVEFNSLFLKNYMKFSLEMDQELFNNYPVTMMINGITTSVRGCGDKYKDLDAMLLAYGKAIGNNPKRHEEVLELLNWAKDNNVLCKGLSKFIADREWQNLKAMQDDPSINYNSIRCL
;
A
#
# COMPACT_ATOMS: atom_id res chain seq x y z
N MET A 1 -17.05 0.27 20.61
CA MET A 1 -18.01 1.10 19.85
C MET A 1 -17.39 2.40 19.33
N GLU A 2 -16.57 3.12 20.09
CA GLU A 2 -15.94 4.37 19.64
C GLU A 2 -15.08 4.25 18.37
N LYS A 3 -14.25 3.19 18.23
CA LYS A 3 -13.44 2.98 17.00
C LYS A 3 -14.30 2.79 15.74
N LEU A 4 -15.47 2.16 15.86
CA LEU A 4 -16.36 1.94 14.71
C LEU A 4 -17.01 3.24 14.23
N ASN A 5 -17.37 4.10 15.16
CA ASN A 5 -17.96 5.42 14.83
C ASN A 5 -16.94 6.33 14.12
N LEU A 6 -15.69 6.35 14.57
CA LEU A 6 -14.62 7.12 13.92
C LEU A 6 -14.38 6.67 12.46
N ILE A 7 -14.39 5.36 12.19
CA ILE A 7 -14.23 4.83 10.84
C ILE A 7 -15.38 5.27 9.93
N ILE A 8 -16.62 5.24 10.42
CA ILE A 8 -17.79 5.65 9.65
C ILE A 8 -17.76 7.16 9.36
N GLU A 9 -17.41 7.99 10.34
CA GLU A 9 -17.31 9.43 10.15
C GLU A 9 -16.23 9.81 9.13
N ASP A 10 -15.07 9.17 9.15
CA ASP A 10 -14.01 9.40 8.18
C ASP A 10 -14.43 8.96 6.78
N GLU A 11 -15.12 7.84 6.63
CA GLU A 11 -15.63 7.39 5.33
C GLU A 11 -16.72 8.34 4.79
N LEU A 12 -17.63 8.79 5.62
CA LEU A 12 -18.66 9.77 5.23
C LEU A 12 -18.02 11.09 4.77
N SER A 13 -17.00 11.55 5.48
CA SER A 13 -16.24 12.75 5.10
C SER A 13 -15.59 12.64 3.71
N ILE A 14 -15.09 11.46 3.34
CA ILE A 14 -14.54 11.22 2.01
C ILE A 14 -15.63 11.21 0.94
N LEU A 15 -16.76 10.55 1.22
CA LEU A 15 -17.92 10.53 0.34
C LEU A 15 -18.40 11.95 0.05
N GLU A 16 -18.53 12.78 1.08
CA GLU A 16 -18.96 14.17 0.96
C GLU A 16 -17.95 15.03 0.20
N LYS A 17 -16.66 14.94 0.57
CA LYS A 17 -15.59 15.73 -0.04
C LYS A 17 -15.44 15.50 -1.56
N TYR A 18 -15.60 14.27 -1.99
CA TYR A 18 -15.45 13.88 -3.41
C TYR A 18 -16.80 13.67 -4.10
N HIS A 19 -17.90 13.97 -3.43
CA HIS A 19 -19.28 13.76 -3.93
C HIS A 19 -19.50 12.35 -4.48
N LEU A 20 -18.98 11.34 -3.74
CA LEU A 20 -19.09 9.93 -4.13
C LEU A 20 -20.43 9.34 -3.70
N THR A 21 -20.99 8.50 -4.54
CA THR A 21 -22.04 7.58 -4.13
C THR A 21 -21.43 6.42 -3.33
N VAL A 22 -22.26 5.72 -2.55
CA VAL A 22 -21.80 4.52 -1.82
C VAL A 22 -21.27 3.45 -2.78
N GLU A 23 -21.88 3.30 -3.95
CA GLU A 23 -21.43 2.37 -4.98
C GLU A 23 -20.04 2.75 -5.53
N GLU A 24 -19.83 4.02 -5.86
CA GLU A 24 -18.54 4.51 -6.34
C GLU A 24 -17.44 4.36 -5.28
N TRP A 25 -17.78 4.62 -4.02
CA TRP A 25 -16.86 4.44 -2.91
C TRP A 25 -16.48 2.96 -2.71
N PHE A 26 -17.48 2.08 -2.70
CA PHE A 26 -17.25 0.65 -2.59
C PHE A 26 -16.41 0.13 -3.76
N PHE A 27 -16.75 0.54 -4.99
CA PHE A 27 -15.97 0.21 -6.18
C PHE A 27 -14.53 0.75 -6.10
N THR A 28 -14.34 1.98 -5.61
CA THR A 28 -13.00 2.56 -5.39
C THR A 28 -12.16 1.72 -4.44
N LYS A 29 -12.74 1.25 -3.34
CA LYS A 29 -12.06 0.34 -2.41
C LYS A 29 -11.66 -0.98 -3.05
N LEU A 30 -12.58 -1.60 -3.80
CA LEU A 30 -12.30 -2.85 -4.52
C LEU A 30 -11.21 -2.67 -5.57
N LEU A 31 -11.25 -1.55 -6.28
CA LEU A 31 -10.26 -1.19 -7.29
C LEU A 31 -8.88 -0.96 -6.67
N PHE A 32 -8.84 -0.27 -5.53
CA PHE A 32 -7.61 -0.06 -4.79
C PHE A 32 -7.01 -1.39 -4.30
N LEU A 33 -7.83 -2.28 -3.72
CA LEU A 33 -7.39 -3.62 -3.31
C LEU A 33 -6.86 -4.46 -4.47
N ALA A 34 -7.49 -4.36 -5.63
CA ALA A 34 -7.07 -5.09 -6.82
C ALA A 34 -5.78 -4.52 -7.44
N SER A 35 -5.54 -3.21 -7.28
CA SER A 35 -4.33 -2.53 -7.77
C SER A 35 -3.17 -2.58 -6.77
N ALA A 36 -3.45 -2.95 -5.50
CA ALA A 36 -2.42 -3.16 -4.50
C ALA A 36 -1.66 -4.45 -4.78
N GLU A 37 -0.42 -4.47 -4.37
CA GLU A 37 0.58 -5.46 -4.80
C GLU A 37 0.37 -6.90 -4.35
N GLU A 38 -0.50 -7.19 -3.43
CA GLU A 38 -0.92 -8.57 -3.19
C GLU A 38 -1.94 -9.05 -4.21
N ASN A 39 -2.19 -8.18 -5.20
CA ASN A 39 -2.99 -8.47 -6.38
C ASN A 39 -4.15 -9.43 -6.07
N ASN A 40 -5.06 -8.97 -5.19
CA ASN A 40 -6.25 -9.74 -4.89
C ASN A 40 -7.44 -9.17 -5.70
N PRO A 41 -7.54 -9.52 -7.00
CA PRO A 41 -8.63 -9.08 -7.84
C PRO A 41 -9.95 -9.80 -7.51
N LEU A 42 -9.91 -10.85 -6.68
CA LEU A 42 -11.08 -11.70 -6.40
C LEU A 42 -12.29 -10.91 -5.87
N PRO A 43 -12.16 -9.95 -4.93
CA PRO A 43 -13.31 -9.17 -4.48
C PRO A 43 -13.92 -8.33 -5.60
N LEU A 44 -13.07 -7.69 -6.42
CA LEU A 44 -13.50 -6.90 -7.56
C LEU A 44 -14.18 -7.78 -8.63
N MET A 45 -13.59 -8.92 -8.95
CA MET A 45 -14.18 -9.89 -9.90
C MET A 45 -15.54 -10.40 -9.43
N LYS A 46 -15.68 -10.74 -8.14
CA LYS A 46 -16.97 -11.14 -7.57
C LYS A 46 -18.01 -10.04 -7.64
N TYR A 47 -17.61 -8.80 -7.35
CA TYR A 47 -18.50 -7.64 -7.47
C TYR A 47 -18.99 -7.48 -8.91
N VAL A 48 -18.08 -7.51 -9.88
CA VAL A 48 -18.42 -7.40 -11.32
C VAL A 48 -19.35 -8.55 -11.76
N GLN A 49 -19.08 -9.76 -11.31
CA GLN A 49 -19.91 -10.94 -11.64
C GLN A 49 -21.31 -10.87 -11.05
N LEU A 50 -21.45 -10.42 -9.80
CA LEU A 50 -22.72 -10.38 -9.09
C LEU A 50 -23.62 -9.22 -9.53
N TYR A 51 -23.04 -8.06 -9.76
CA TYR A 51 -23.80 -6.82 -9.98
C TYR A 51 -23.76 -6.33 -11.42
N SER A 52 -22.88 -6.89 -12.26
CA SER A 52 -22.69 -6.48 -13.68
C SER A 52 -22.66 -4.96 -13.87
N PRO A 53 -21.87 -4.23 -13.08
CA PRO A 53 -21.85 -2.76 -13.12
C PRO A 53 -21.34 -2.25 -14.47
N ASP A 54 -21.77 -1.07 -14.86
CA ASP A 54 -21.15 -0.35 -15.97
C ASP A 54 -19.78 0.21 -15.55
N LEU A 55 -18.75 -0.64 -15.67
CA LEU A 55 -17.38 -0.30 -15.27
C LEU A 55 -16.88 0.98 -15.93
N ARG A 56 -17.20 1.20 -17.20
CA ARG A 56 -16.78 2.39 -17.91
C ARG A 56 -17.39 3.65 -17.32
N LYS A 57 -18.67 3.60 -16.98
CA LYS A 57 -19.37 4.72 -16.34
C LYS A 57 -18.82 5.01 -14.96
N LEU A 58 -18.54 3.97 -14.17
CA LEU A 58 -17.92 4.11 -12.85
C LEU A 58 -16.52 4.74 -12.96
N LEU A 59 -15.65 4.19 -13.81
CA LEU A 59 -14.30 4.73 -14.02
C LEU A 59 -14.32 6.16 -14.50
N GLN A 60 -15.23 6.51 -15.42
CA GLN A 60 -15.40 7.86 -15.92
C GLN A 60 -15.88 8.83 -14.84
N SER A 61 -16.79 8.40 -13.99
CA SER A 61 -17.24 9.18 -12.84
C SER A 61 -16.09 9.44 -11.86
N LEU A 62 -15.32 8.41 -11.51
CA LEU A 62 -14.18 8.53 -10.62
C LEU A 62 -13.08 9.44 -11.20
N GLN A 63 -12.87 9.38 -12.52
CA GLN A 63 -11.92 10.28 -13.21
C GLN A 63 -12.40 11.74 -13.19
N ASN A 64 -13.69 11.98 -13.42
CA ASN A 64 -14.30 13.32 -13.36
C ASN A 64 -14.24 13.91 -11.95
N LYS A 65 -14.33 13.05 -10.92
CA LYS A 65 -14.23 13.43 -9.50
C LYS A 65 -12.79 13.55 -9.00
N GLY A 66 -11.80 13.32 -9.87
CA GLY A 66 -10.38 13.46 -9.55
C GLY A 66 -9.81 12.33 -8.68
N ILE A 67 -10.48 11.19 -8.59
CA ILE A 67 -10.03 9.98 -7.88
C ILE A 67 -9.00 9.23 -8.72
N ILE A 68 -9.31 9.06 -10.01
CA ILE A 68 -8.42 8.45 -11.01
C ILE A 68 -7.80 9.59 -11.84
N LEU A 69 -6.53 9.43 -12.23
CA LEU A 69 -5.84 10.41 -13.06
C LEU A 69 -6.50 10.55 -14.42
N LYS A 70 -6.54 11.80 -14.93
CA LYS A 70 -7.05 12.10 -16.28
C LYS A 70 -6.21 11.46 -17.40
N SER A 71 -4.95 11.15 -17.13
CA SER A 71 -4.03 10.44 -18.03
C SER A 71 -4.39 8.98 -18.22
N TYR A 72 -5.12 8.37 -17.25
CA TYR A 72 -5.54 6.98 -17.35
C TYR A 72 -6.54 6.80 -18.49
N LYS A 73 -6.24 5.87 -19.40
CA LYS A 73 -7.12 5.55 -20.53
C LYS A 73 -8.16 4.52 -20.10
N ILE A 74 -9.40 4.96 -19.97
CA ILE A 74 -10.52 4.08 -19.65
C ILE A 74 -10.75 3.12 -20.83
N PRO A 75 -10.78 1.79 -20.60
CA PRO A 75 -10.98 0.79 -21.64
C PRO A 75 -12.29 1.01 -22.42
N ASN A 76 -12.26 0.74 -23.71
CA ASN A 76 -13.45 0.75 -24.53
C ASN A 76 -14.34 -0.47 -24.23
N LYS A 77 -15.58 -0.42 -24.72
CA LYS A 77 -16.49 -1.56 -24.57
C LYS A 77 -15.93 -2.78 -25.31
N GLY A 78 -15.67 -3.85 -24.58
CA GLY A 78 -15.10 -5.10 -25.09
C GLY A 78 -13.58 -5.23 -24.93
N GLU A 79 -12.88 -4.16 -24.49
CA GLU A 79 -11.49 -4.26 -24.07
C GLU A 79 -11.40 -4.86 -22.68
N GLN A 80 -10.33 -5.61 -22.43
CA GLN A 80 -10.07 -6.18 -21.13
C GLN A 80 -9.73 -5.07 -20.13
N PHE A 81 -10.44 -5.05 -19.00
CA PHE A 81 -10.15 -4.16 -17.90
C PHE A 81 -9.08 -4.77 -17.00
N ASP A 82 -7.98 -4.05 -16.83
CA ASP A 82 -6.90 -4.42 -15.93
C ASP A 82 -6.84 -3.43 -14.77
N PRO A 83 -7.23 -3.83 -13.56
CA PRO A 83 -7.24 -2.97 -12.39
C PRO A 83 -5.83 -2.54 -11.94
N GLU A 84 -4.79 -3.30 -12.28
CA GLU A 84 -3.41 -2.96 -11.89
C GLU A 84 -2.91 -1.70 -12.57
N ASN A 85 -3.40 -1.44 -13.78
CA ASN A 85 -3.04 -0.26 -14.56
C ASN A 85 -3.79 1.01 -14.16
N VAL A 86 -4.68 0.95 -13.16
CA VAL A 86 -5.44 2.13 -12.73
C VAL A 86 -4.54 3.07 -11.93
N GLU A 87 -4.40 4.28 -12.45
CA GLU A 87 -3.63 5.34 -11.82
C GLU A 87 -4.52 6.22 -10.95
N PHE A 88 -4.37 6.10 -9.65
CA PHE A 88 -5.05 6.97 -8.69
C PHE A 88 -4.37 8.33 -8.57
N ASN A 89 -5.16 9.36 -8.31
CA ASN A 89 -4.65 10.68 -7.99
C ASN A 89 -3.91 10.65 -6.63
N SER A 90 -2.67 11.12 -6.62
CA SER A 90 -1.82 11.12 -5.41
C SER A 90 -2.44 11.92 -4.26
N LEU A 91 -3.11 13.03 -4.57
CA LEU A 91 -3.81 13.84 -3.57
C LEU A 91 -5.01 13.09 -2.98
N PHE A 92 -5.75 12.34 -3.79
CA PHE A 92 -6.82 11.46 -3.31
C PHE A 92 -6.24 10.35 -2.42
N LEU A 93 -5.18 9.68 -2.85
CA LEU A 93 -4.52 8.66 -2.04
C LEU A 93 -4.05 9.23 -0.70
N LYS A 94 -3.44 10.40 -0.68
CA LYS A 94 -2.99 11.08 0.54
C LYS A 94 -4.17 11.37 1.50
N ASN A 95 -5.32 11.75 0.98
CA ASN A 95 -6.53 11.99 1.79
C ASN A 95 -7.26 10.70 2.19
N TYR A 96 -7.29 9.69 1.32
CA TYR A 96 -7.86 8.37 1.57
C TYR A 96 -7.04 7.58 2.58
N MET A 97 -5.71 7.74 2.49
CA MET A 97 -4.72 7.08 3.33
C MET A 97 -4.47 7.83 4.66
N LYS A 98 -5.44 8.63 5.15
CA LYS A 98 -5.30 9.33 6.43
C LYS A 98 -4.95 8.38 7.58
N PHE A 99 -5.47 7.14 7.53
CA PHE A 99 -5.05 6.06 8.43
C PHE A 99 -3.64 5.54 8.14
N SER A 100 -3.21 5.54 6.87
CA SER A 100 -1.87 5.10 6.53
C SER A 100 -0.81 6.10 6.90
N LEU A 101 -1.13 7.40 7.02
CA LEU A 101 -0.17 8.37 7.54
C LEU A 101 0.27 8.03 8.96
N GLU A 102 -0.61 7.51 9.80
CA GLU A 102 -0.24 7.02 11.14
C GLU A 102 0.58 5.73 11.04
N MET A 103 0.15 4.77 10.24
CA MET A 103 0.89 3.53 10.00
C MET A 103 2.24 3.77 9.33
N ASP A 104 2.28 4.63 8.32
CA ASP A 104 3.50 5.02 7.61
C ASP A 104 4.48 5.72 8.56
N GLN A 105 3.98 6.63 9.39
CA GLN A 105 4.78 7.33 10.39
C GLN A 105 5.25 6.37 11.48
N GLU A 106 4.44 5.40 11.86
CA GLU A 106 4.80 4.36 12.81
C GLU A 106 5.91 3.46 12.26
N LEU A 107 5.79 2.97 11.00
CA LEU A 107 6.88 2.24 10.36
C LEU A 107 8.16 3.08 10.33
N PHE A 108 8.07 4.33 9.87
CA PHE A 108 9.23 5.24 9.81
C PHE A 108 9.89 5.42 11.17
N ASN A 109 9.11 5.61 12.23
CA ASN A 109 9.63 5.81 13.58
C ASN A 109 10.24 4.52 14.17
N ASN A 110 9.68 3.37 13.87
CA ASN A 110 10.17 2.08 14.33
C ASN A 110 11.39 1.58 13.55
N TYR A 111 11.60 2.07 12.32
CA TYR A 111 12.78 1.69 11.54
C TYR A 111 14.06 2.27 12.16
N PRO A 112 15.20 1.55 12.16
CA PRO A 112 16.46 2.08 12.68
C PRO A 112 16.90 3.36 11.96
N VAL A 113 17.48 4.31 12.67
CA VAL A 113 18.07 5.53 12.05
C VAL A 113 19.35 5.19 11.31
N THR A 114 20.15 4.35 11.95
CA THR A 114 21.45 3.90 11.43
C THR A 114 21.59 2.40 11.63
N MET A 115 22.33 1.76 10.75
CA MET A 115 22.70 0.34 10.83
C MET A 115 24.17 0.17 10.49
N MET A 116 24.77 -0.89 11.00
CA MET A 116 26.11 -1.28 10.60
C MET A 116 26.00 -2.21 9.38
N ILE A 117 26.39 -1.70 8.22
CA ILE A 117 26.39 -2.45 6.96
C ILE A 117 27.85 -2.59 6.52
N ASN A 118 28.33 -3.82 6.41
CA ASN A 118 29.72 -4.15 6.02
C ASN A 118 30.78 -3.42 6.93
N GLY A 119 30.50 -3.31 8.21
CA GLY A 119 31.40 -2.64 9.16
C GLY A 119 31.34 -1.10 9.16
N ILE A 120 30.44 -0.50 8.35
CA ILE A 120 30.27 0.95 8.25
C ILE A 120 28.89 1.33 8.80
N THR A 121 28.85 2.31 9.72
CA THR A 121 27.59 2.88 10.19
C THR A 121 26.96 3.73 9.09
N THR A 122 25.80 3.32 8.62
CA THR A 122 25.09 3.94 7.50
C THR A 122 23.71 4.43 7.94
N SER A 123 23.31 5.63 7.50
CA SER A 123 21.92 6.10 7.67
C SER A 123 20.98 5.29 6.77
N VAL A 124 19.90 4.76 7.36
CA VAL A 124 19.02 3.81 6.65
C VAL A 124 17.57 4.25 6.51
N ARG A 125 17.19 5.42 7.06
CA ARG A 125 15.83 5.99 6.92
C ARG A 125 15.62 6.85 5.68
N GLY A 126 16.61 7.05 4.83
CA GLY A 126 16.50 7.89 3.63
C GLY A 126 15.68 7.26 2.53
N CYS A 127 15.14 8.09 1.63
CA CYS A 127 14.37 7.65 0.45
C CYS A 127 15.24 6.91 -0.58
N GLY A 128 16.58 7.06 -0.52
CA GLY A 128 17.49 6.51 -1.51
C GLY A 128 17.16 7.02 -2.92
N ASP A 129 17.60 6.27 -3.92
CA ASP A 129 17.34 6.58 -5.34
C ASP A 129 16.00 5.99 -5.83
N LYS A 130 15.28 5.26 -4.97
CA LYS A 130 14.04 4.56 -5.34
C LYS A 130 12.82 5.47 -5.34
N TYR A 131 12.82 6.50 -4.49
CA TYR A 131 11.68 7.39 -4.33
C TYR A 131 12.11 8.85 -4.40
N LYS A 132 11.26 9.68 -5.02
CA LYS A 132 11.49 11.10 -5.20
C LYS A 132 11.64 11.85 -3.87
N ASP A 133 10.82 11.49 -2.90
CA ASP A 133 10.76 12.10 -1.57
C ASP A 133 10.18 11.12 -0.53
N LEU A 134 10.16 11.54 0.73
CA LEU A 134 9.64 10.75 1.83
C LEU A 134 8.15 10.43 1.66
N ASP A 135 7.35 11.40 1.21
CA ASP A 135 5.92 11.22 1.00
C ASP A 135 5.64 10.13 -0.03
N ALA A 136 6.40 10.12 -1.14
CA ALA A 136 6.29 9.09 -2.18
C ALA A 136 6.67 7.69 -1.64
N MET A 137 7.71 7.62 -0.80
CA MET A 137 8.14 6.36 -0.19
C MET A 137 7.08 5.81 0.78
N LEU A 138 6.55 6.66 1.64
CA LEU A 138 5.53 6.28 2.62
C LEU A 138 4.22 5.89 1.91
N LEU A 139 3.83 6.64 0.87
CA LEU A 139 2.67 6.30 0.05
C LEU A 139 2.83 4.92 -0.63
N ALA A 140 4.03 4.58 -1.10
CA ALA A 140 4.32 3.27 -1.67
C ALA A 140 4.15 2.15 -0.63
N TYR A 141 4.57 2.39 0.63
CA TYR A 141 4.32 1.45 1.71
C TYR A 141 2.84 1.23 1.98
N GLY A 142 2.08 2.32 2.19
CA GLY A 142 0.63 2.23 2.41
C GLY A 142 -0.08 1.48 1.28
N LYS A 143 0.33 1.73 0.02
CA LYS A 143 -0.17 0.99 -1.14
C LYS A 143 0.22 -0.50 -1.08
N ALA A 144 1.44 -0.83 -0.70
CA ALA A 144 1.94 -2.20 -0.64
C ALA A 144 1.22 -3.06 0.41
N ILE A 145 0.87 -2.48 1.55
CA ILE A 145 0.08 -3.18 2.58
C ILE A 145 -1.44 -3.10 2.35
N GLY A 146 -1.88 -2.42 1.28
CA GLY A 146 -3.30 -2.23 0.97
C GLY A 146 -4.04 -1.40 2.02
N ASN A 147 -3.34 -0.51 2.72
CA ASN A 147 -3.87 0.29 3.83
C ASN A 147 -4.55 -0.57 4.92
N ASN A 148 -4.02 -1.75 5.19
CA ASN A 148 -4.60 -2.72 6.11
C ASN A 148 -3.87 -2.70 7.46
N PRO A 149 -4.53 -2.30 8.57
CA PRO A 149 -3.92 -2.21 9.89
C PRO A 149 -3.32 -3.55 10.36
N LYS A 150 -3.99 -4.66 10.08
CA LYS A 150 -3.51 -5.98 10.48
C LYS A 150 -2.20 -6.35 9.79
N ARG A 151 -2.10 -6.05 8.48
CA ARG A 151 -0.83 -6.25 7.74
C ARG A 151 0.27 -5.32 8.24
N HIS A 152 -0.09 -4.11 8.61
CA HIS A 152 0.85 -3.18 9.22
C HIS A 152 1.41 -3.73 10.53
N GLU A 153 0.57 -4.26 11.41
CA GLU A 153 0.98 -4.94 12.64
C GLU A 153 1.94 -6.10 12.33
N GLU A 154 1.59 -6.96 11.37
CA GLU A 154 2.46 -8.07 10.92
C GLU A 154 3.83 -7.57 10.42
N VAL A 155 3.88 -6.47 9.66
CA VAL A 155 5.14 -5.87 9.19
C VAL A 155 5.98 -5.34 10.35
N LEU A 156 5.36 -4.70 11.34
CA LEU A 156 6.07 -4.21 12.53
C LEU A 156 6.62 -5.35 13.38
N GLU A 157 5.86 -6.42 13.55
CA GLU A 157 6.33 -7.63 14.26
C GLU A 157 7.55 -8.24 13.55
N LEU A 158 7.49 -8.38 12.22
CA LEU A 158 8.61 -8.89 11.42
C LEU A 158 9.82 -7.96 11.46
N LEU A 159 9.62 -6.64 11.44
CA LEU A 159 10.69 -5.67 11.59
C LEU A 159 11.38 -5.80 12.96
N ASN A 160 10.60 -5.95 14.04
CA ASN A 160 11.14 -6.12 15.37
C ASN A 160 11.89 -7.46 15.49
N TRP A 161 11.31 -8.54 15.00
CA TRP A 161 11.98 -9.84 14.94
C TRP A 161 13.31 -9.74 14.15
N ALA A 162 13.33 -9.04 13.03
CA ALA A 162 14.53 -8.88 12.22
C ALA A 162 15.63 -8.06 12.93
N LYS A 163 15.24 -7.05 13.72
CA LYS A 163 16.17 -6.28 14.57
C LYS A 163 16.78 -7.16 15.68
N ASP A 164 15.93 -7.90 16.37
CA ASP A 164 16.35 -8.75 17.50
C ASP A 164 17.28 -9.89 17.06
N ASN A 165 17.09 -10.39 15.85
CA ASN A 165 17.92 -11.45 15.26
C ASN A 165 19.09 -10.91 14.41
N ASN A 166 19.29 -9.59 14.32
CA ASN A 166 20.34 -8.94 13.52
C ASN A 166 20.31 -9.34 12.04
N VAL A 167 19.13 -9.59 11.49
CA VAL A 167 18.94 -9.98 10.08
C VAL A 167 18.44 -8.85 9.19
N LEU A 168 18.16 -7.68 9.77
CA LEU A 168 17.79 -6.50 9.02
C LEU A 168 19.03 -5.91 8.34
N CYS A 169 19.05 -5.89 7.01
CA CYS A 169 20.22 -5.48 6.24
C CYS A 169 19.94 -4.44 5.15
N LYS A 170 18.67 -4.06 4.92
CA LYS A 170 18.29 -3.07 3.91
C LYS A 170 17.91 -1.75 4.56
N GLY A 171 18.15 -0.64 3.87
CA GLY A 171 17.59 0.66 4.25
C GLY A 171 16.06 0.69 3.99
N LEU A 172 15.34 1.60 4.66
CA LEU A 172 13.88 1.71 4.61
C LEU A 172 13.35 1.80 3.17
N SER A 173 14.02 2.56 2.32
CA SER A 173 13.66 2.68 0.90
C SER A 173 13.64 1.34 0.17
N LYS A 174 14.69 0.53 0.34
CA LYS A 174 14.76 -0.83 -0.24
C LYS A 174 13.82 -1.79 0.48
N PHE A 175 13.67 -1.67 1.79
CA PHE A 175 12.74 -2.47 2.58
C PHE A 175 11.31 -2.36 2.04
N ILE A 176 10.89 -1.15 1.69
CA ILE A 176 9.57 -0.89 1.10
C ILE A 176 9.53 -1.34 -0.37
N ALA A 177 10.51 -0.93 -1.19
CA ALA A 177 10.52 -1.22 -2.62
C ALA A 177 10.57 -2.72 -2.94
N ASP A 178 11.37 -3.47 -2.15
CA ASP A 178 11.56 -4.92 -2.34
C ASP A 178 10.59 -5.74 -1.47
N ARG A 179 9.71 -5.09 -0.69
CA ARG A 179 8.80 -5.75 0.29
C ARG A 179 9.51 -6.74 1.17
N GLU A 180 10.58 -6.31 1.75
CA GLU A 180 11.48 -7.17 2.51
C GLU A 180 10.77 -7.96 3.63
N TRP A 181 9.65 -7.48 4.15
CA TRP A 181 8.84 -8.21 5.12
C TRP A 181 8.35 -9.59 4.62
N GLN A 182 8.18 -9.78 3.30
CA GLN A 182 7.82 -11.10 2.75
C GLN A 182 8.98 -12.08 2.89
N ASN A 183 10.20 -11.63 2.62
CA ASN A 183 11.40 -12.43 2.82
C ASN A 183 11.62 -12.71 4.31
N LEU A 184 11.45 -11.71 5.17
CA LEU A 184 11.58 -11.88 6.63
C LEU A 184 10.57 -12.89 7.16
N LYS A 185 9.34 -12.89 6.65
CA LYS A 185 8.32 -13.88 7.01
C LYS A 185 8.73 -15.30 6.61
N ALA A 186 9.17 -15.46 5.35
CA ALA A 186 9.63 -16.77 4.87
C ALA A 186 10.77 -17.32 5.71
N MET A 187 11.63 -16.47 6.25
CA MET A 187 12.75 -16.86 7.11
C MET A 187 12.33 -17.14 8.55
N GLN A 188 11.35 -16.41 9.05
CA GLN A 188 10.77 -16.70 10.36
C GLN A 188 10.06 -18.06 10.35
N ASP A 189 9.38 -18.38 9.24
CA ASP A 189 8.65 -19.63 9.06
C ASP A 189 9.58 -20.83 8.78
N ASP A 190 10.74 -20.61 8.14
CA ASP A 190 11.74 -21.64 7.86
C ASP A 190 13.15 -21.18 8.25
N PRO A 191 13.58 -21.46 9.49
CA PRO A 191 14.92 -21.13 9.96
C PRO A 191 16.08 -21.80 9.20
N SER A 192 15.79 -22.79 8.34
CA SER A 192 16.81 -23.44 7.51
C SER A 192 17.25 -22.57 6.32
N ILE A 193 16.48 -21.53 6.00
CA ILE A 193 16.84 -20.53 4.98
C ILE A 193 18.04 -19.74 5.50
N ASN A 194 19.22 -20.10 5.04
CA ASN A 194 20.47 -19.53 5.52
C ASN A 194 20.67 -18.11 4.96
N TYR A 195 20.60 -17.09 5.82
CA TYR A 195 20.73 -15.68 5.50
C TYR A 195 22.07 -15.28 4.88
N ASN A 196 23.11 -16.05 5.14
CA ASN A 196 24.43 -15.76 4.61
C ASN A 196 24.53 -15.88 3.08
N SER A 197 23.49 -16.38 2.41
CA SER A 197 23.41 -16.43 0.93
C SER A 197 22.66 -15.26 0.30
N ILE A 198 21.88 -14.53 1.07
CA ILE A 198 21.20 -13.29 0.61
C ILE A 198 22.08 -12.12 1.02
N ARG A 199 23.16 -11.89 0.29
CA ARG A 199 24.04 -10.75 0.51
C ARG A 199 23.25 -9.46 0.43
N CYS A 200 23.44 -8.60 1.44
CA CYS A 200 23.08 -7.19 1.39
C CYS A 200 23.88 -6.52 0.25
N LEU A 201 23.39 -6.60 -0.98
CA LEU A 201 23.93 -5.92 -2.16
C LEU A 201 23.26 -4.56 -2.31
#